data_d269bf60e5f452f4e2f5a1c2ad64602c
#
_entry.id   d269bf60e5f452f4e2f5a1c2ad64602c
#
_cell.length_a   1.000
_cell.length_b   1.000
_cell.length_c   1.000
_cell.angle_alpha   90.00
_cell.angle_beta   90.00
_cell.angle_gamma   90.00
#
_symmetry.space_group_name_H-M   'P 1'
#
loop_
_entity.id
_entity.type
_entity.pdbx_description
1 polymer ?
#
loop_
_entity_poly.entity_id
_entity_poly.type
_entity_poly.pdbx_seq_one_letter_code
_entity_poly.pdbx_strand_id
1 'polypeptide(L)'
;GYVTSEDLPILYTLEGHGEKEMDSTIKEDIEKANMDIQSLNLLTEGSVPDDADCLFIDSPSTDISEDEKTAIIDYLENGGKAMIFSDYTTEDLPNFDAVLENYGVQREAGIVFEGDNQHYAMQMPYYLVPTINSTDASSETVSGGYYVLVPYAQGIKKMDDVRDTVTINSILTTSDQAYSKTDLNSDTLEKEDGDEAGPFDLGVSITETLDDDKETQIVYYSTSNLMESQVNQMVSGGNEKLIIESLKWMTDTEDSATVSIPSKSLSVSYLTLTDYDAAFWKICTIGLIPGFFLVVGVAVWMKRRKA
;
A
#
# COMPACT_ATOMS: atom_id res chain seq x y z
N GLY A 1 -10.47 -4.12 35.55
CA GLY A 1 -11.00 -5.34 35.01
C GLY A 1 -10.37 -5.58 33.67
N TYR A 2 -9.57 -6.62 33.50
CA TYR A 2 -9.16 -7.12 32.21
C TYR A 2 -10.43 -7.62 31.52
N VAL A 3 -10.89 -6.90 30.51
CA VAL A 3 -11.84 -7.44 29.55
C VAL A 3 -10.99 -8.21 28.54
N THR A 4 -10.82 -9.50 28.75
CA THR A 4 -10.48 -10.40 27.66
C THR A 4 -11.74 -10.49 26.81
N SER A 5 -11.78 -9.80 25.65
CA SER A 5 -12.73 -10.20 24.62
C SER A 5 -12.29 -11.59 24.17
N GLU A 6 -13.12 -12.59 24.39
CA GLU A 6 -12.79 -13.98 24.06
C GLU A 6 -12.87 -14.24 22.55
N ASP A 7 -13.36 -13.27 21.77
CA ASP A 7 -13.50 -13.35 20.32
C ASP A 7 -12.62 -12.26 19.65
N LEU A 8 -11.42 -12.62 19.22
CA LEU A 8 -10.58 -11.77 18.39
C LEU A 8 -11.06 -11.88 16.93
N PRO A 9 -11.03 -10.77 16.15
CA PRO A 9 -11.29 -10.85 14.73
C PRO A 9 -10.36 -11.83 14.04
N ILE A 10 -10.92 -12.68 13.17
CA ILE A 10 -10.18 -13.71 12.46
C ILE A 10 -9.89 -13.27 11.03
N LEU A 11 -8.60 -13.21 10.71
CA LEU A 11 -8.09 -12.97 9.37
C LEU A 11 -7.77 -14.31 8.71
N TYR A 12 -8.51 -14.68 7.67
CA TYR A 12 -8.22 -15.88 6.89
C TYR A 12 -7.31 -15.58 5.71
N THR A 13 -6.13 -16.19 5.68
CA THR A 13 -5.17 -16.08 4.56
C THR A 13 -5.45 -17.15 3.52
N LEU A 14 -5.74 -16.75 2.28
CA LEU A 14 -5.95 -17.66 1.16
C LEU A 14 -4.65 -18.38 0.82
N GLU A 15 -4.73 -19.69 0.58
CA GLU A 15 -3.62 -20.56 0.21
C GLU A 15 -4.03 -21.51 -0.92
N GLY A 16 -3.09 -21.86 -1.79
CA GLY A 16 -3.28 -22.86 -2.83
C GLY A 16 -2.89 -22.42 -4.24
N HIS A 17 -2.64 -21.11 -4.45
CA HIS A 17 -2.38 -20.52 -5.77
C HIS A 17 -1.00 -19.87 -5.85
N GLY A 18 -0.08 -20.28 -4.98
CA GLY A 18 1.27 -19.75 -4.91
C GLY A 18 1.34 -18.34 -4.33
N GLU A 19 0.40 -18.04 -3.43
CA GLU A 19 0.41 -16.82 -2.62
C GLU A 19 1.72 -16.70 -1.87
N LYS A 20 2.15 -15.47 -1.63
CA LYS A 20 3.34 -15.21 -0.82
C LYS A 20 3.07 -15.55 0.65
N GLU A 21 4.07 -16.09 1.32
CA GLU A 21 4.03 -16.22 2.76
C GLU A 21 4.13 -14.83 3.41
N MET A 22 3.19 -14.52 4.28
CA MET A 22 3.17 -13.23 4.98
C MET A 22 4.48 -13.03 5.77
N ASP A 23 5.12 -11.87 5.60
CA ASP A 23 6.33 -11.51 6.35
C ASP A 23 6.09 -11.60 7.87
N SER A 24 7.05 -12.15 8.59
CA SER A 24 6.93 -12.38 10.03
C SER A 24 6.69 -11.10 10.83
N THR A 25 7.19 -9.95 10.36
CA THR A 25 7.00 -8.65 11.02
C THR A 25 5.55 -8.21 10.91
N ILE A 26 4.97 -8.26 9.70
CA ILE A 26 3.57 -7.92 9.46
C ILE A 26 2.65 -8.86 10.26
N LYS A 27 2.96 -10.18 10.26
CA LYS A 27 2.21 -11.15 11.05
C LYS A 27 2.19 -10.80 12.54
N GLU A 28 3.37 -10.53 13.12
CA GLU A 28 3.46 -10.11 14.52
C GLU A 28 2.66 -8.83 14.82
N ASP A 29 2.59 -7.90 13.88
CA ASP A 29 1.91 -6.62 14.09
C ASP A 29 0.40 -6.75 13.93
N ILE A 30 -0.08 -7.65 13.07
CA ILE A 30 -1.49 -8.06 13.02
C ILE A 30 -1.90 -8.72 14.35
N GLU A 31 -1.08 -9.66 14.87
CA GLU A 31 -1.33 -10.31 16.16
C GLU A 31 -1.31 -9.28 17.33
N LYS A 32 -0.39 -8.30 17.31
CA LYS A 32 -0.36 -7.20 18.29
C LYS A 32 -1.57 -6.25 18.16
N ALA A 33 -2.16 -6.16 16.98
CA ALA A 33 -3.40 -5.45 16.76
C ALA A 33 -4.65 -6.23 17.24
N ASN A 34 -4.44 -7.36 17.94
CA ASN A 34 -5.45 -8.27 18.47
C ASN A 34 -6.33 -8.92 17.38
N MET A 35 -5.72 -9.37 16.30
CA MET A 35 -6.36 -10.18 15.26
C MET A 35 -5.71 -11.57 15.24
N ASP A 36 -6.51 -12.61 15.06
CA ASP A 36 -6.04 -13.99 14.86
C ASP A 36 -5.84 -14.26 13.36
N ILE A 37 -4.84 -15.05 13.00
CA ILE A 37 -4.54 -15.39 11.61
C ILE A 37 -4.68 -16.87 11.41
N GLN A 38 -5.56 -17.26 10.47
CA GLN A 38 -5.81 -18.65 10.09
C GLN A 38 -5.61 -18.85 8.58
N SER A 39 -5.14 -20.03 8.17
CA SER A 39 -5.03 -20.38 6.76
C SER A 39 -6.37 -20.87 6.22
N LEU A 40 -6.67 -20.56 4.96
CA LEU A 40 -7.85 -20.99 4.23
C LEU A 40 -7.47 -21.56 2.87
N ASN A 41 -7.84 -22.82 2.62
CA ASN A 41 -7.75 -23.41 1.30
C ASN A 41 -9.15 -23.68 0.76
N LEU A 42 -9.62 -22.82 -0.14
CA LEU A 42 -10.97 -22.89 -0.70
C LEU A 42 -11.23 -24.12 -1.55
N LEU A 43 -10.18 -24.75 -2.13
CA LEU A 43 -10.33 -26.04 -2.84
C LEU A 43 -10.79 -27.16 -1.92
N THR A 44 -10.46 -27.08 -0.63
CA THR A 44 -10.83 -28.11 0.36
C THR A 44 -12.06 -27.73 1.17
N GLU A 45 -12.20 -26.46 1.53
CA GLU A 45 -13.30 -25.97 2.38
C GLU A 45 -14.56 -25.63 1.56
N GLY A 46 -14.39 -25.19 0.31
CA GLY A 46 -15.48 -24.89 -0.62
C GLY A 46 -16.20 -23.55 -0.39
N SER A 47 -15.97 -22.89 0.74
CA SER A 47 -16.51 -21.57 1.06
C SER A 47 -15.62 -20.86 2.08
N VAL A 48 -15.72 -19.53 2.14
CA VAL A 48 -15.11 -18.77 3.24
C VAL A 48 -15.89 -19.08 4.53
N PRO A 49 -15.20 -19.33 5.65
CA PRO A 49 -15.85 -19.62 6.93
C PRO A 49 -16.76 -18.49 7.42
N ASP A 50 -17.86 -18.82 8.09
CA ASP A 50 -18.84 -17.86 8.61
C ASP A 50 -18.25 -16.94 9.71
N ASP A 51 -17.15 -17.35 10.34
CA ASP A 51 -16.43 -16.60 11.37
C ASP A 51 -15.26 -15.78 10.82
N ALA A 52 -15.16 -15.64 9.50
CA ALA A 52 -14.17 -14.81 8.86
C ALA A 52 -14.54 -13.32 9.00
N ASP A 53 -13.75 -12.56 9.76
CA ASP A 53 -13.89 -11.12 9.83
C ASP A 53 -13.22 -10.41 8.65
N CYS A 54 -12.17 -11.01 8.09
CA CYS A 54 -11.52 -10.52 6.88
C CYS A 54 -10.84 -11.66 6.12
N LEU A 55 -10.98 -11.66 4.80
CA LEU A 55 -10.22 -12.53 3.89
C LEU A 55 -8.96 -11.78 3.42
N PHE A 56 -7.80 -12.42 3.52
CA PHE A 56 -6.52 -11.88 3.09
C PHE A 56 -5.99 -12.67 1.91
N ILE A 57 -5.80 -12.01 0.76
CA ILE A 57 -5.31 -12.61 -0.48
C ILE A 57 -3.99 -11.94 -0.86
N ASP A 58 -2.89 -12.68 -0.79
CA ASP A 58 -1.55 -12.16 -1.05
C ASP A 58 -0.99 -12.63 -2.39
N SER A 59 -1.29 -11.88 -3.42
CA SER A 59 -0.62 -11.97 -4.73
C SER A 59 -0.54 -13.40 -5.28
N PRO A 60 -1.68 -14.03 -5.60
CA PRO A 60 -1.68 -15.36 -6.19
C PRO A 60 -0.85 -15.36 -7.50
N SER A 61 0.05 -16.34 -7.63
CA SER A 61 0.89 -16.50 -8.81
C SER A 61 0.27 -17.40 -9.89
N THR A 62 -0.79 -18.13 -9.55
CA THR A 62 -1.63 -18.91 -10.45
C THR A 62 -3.10 -18.55 -10.22
N ASP A 63 -3.93 -18.70 -11.25
CA ASP A 63 -5.33 -18.30 -11.15
C ASP A 63 -6.11 -19.19 -10.17
N ILE A 64 -7.06 -18.59 -9.48
CA ILE A 64 -8.05 -19.31 -8.68
C ILE A 64 -9.06 -20.03 -9.59
N SER A 65 -9.71 -21.05 -9.10
CA SER A 65 -10.76 -21.73 -9.86
C SER A 65 -12.06 -20.92 -9.94
N GLU A 66 -12.94 -21.29 -10.86
CA GLU A 66 -14.28 -20.70 -11.00
C GLU A 66 -15.12 -20.85 -9.71
N ASP A 67 -14.99 -22.01 -9.03
CA ASP A 67 -15.71 -22.27 -7.78
C ASP A 67 -15.19 -21.41 -6.63
N GLU A 68 -13.87 -21.18 -6.55
CA GLU A 68 -13.25 -20.33 -5.55
C GLU A 68 -13.58 -18.84 -5.79
N LYS A 69 -13.54 -18.39 -7.05
CA LYS A 69 -14.03 -17.05 -7.42
C LYS A 69 -15.46 -16.85 -6.93
N THR A 70 -16.34 -17.82 -7.18
CA THR A 70 -17.73 -17.76 -6.74
C THR A 70 -17.83 -17.68 -5.23
N ALA A 71 -17.06 -18.52 -4.49
CA ALA A 71 -17.05 -18.51 -3.04
C ALA A 71 -16.57 -17.17 -2.44
N ILE A 72 -15.55 -16.54 -3.06
CA ILE A 72 -15.06 -15.23 -2.64
C ILE A 72 -16.11 -14.14 -2.90
N ILE A 73 -16.72 -14.14 -4.09
CA ILE A 73 -17.76 -13.16 -4.45
C ILE A 73 -18.97 -13.33 -3.54
N ASP A 74 -19.45 -14.57 -3.31
CA ASP A 74 -20.57 -14.86 -2.42
C ASP A 74 -20.31 -14.35 -1.00
N TYR A 75 -19.09 -14.56 -0.48
CA TYR A 75 -18.68 -14.05 0.84
C TYR A 75 -18.77 -12.51 0.87
N LEU A 76 -18.21 -11.84 -0.12
CA LEU A 76 -18.19 -10.37 -0.20
C LEU A 76 -19.61 -9.82 -0.38
N GLU A 77 -20.44 -10.39 -1.24
CA GLU A 77 -21.84 -9.97 -1.46
C GLU A 77 -22.74 -10.15 -0.22
N ASN A 78 -22.29 -10.91 0.78
CA ASN A 78 -22.94 -11.07 2.08
C ASN A 78 -22.41 -10.12 3.16
N GLY A 79 -21.59 -9.12 2.81
CA GLY A 79 -21.01 -8.14 3.74
C GLY A 79 -19.62 -8.58 4.26
N GLY A 80 -18.98 -9.50 3.54
CA GLY A 80 -17.61 -9.91 3.83
C GLY A 80 -16.61 -8.78 3.59
N LYS A 81 -15.43 -8.90 4.18
CA LYS A 81 -14.36 -7.91 4.08
C LYS A 81 -13.10 -8.56 3.55
N ALA A 82 -12.34 -7.87 2.69
CA ALA A 82 -11.12 -8.45 2.12
C ALA A 82 -9.99 -7.43 2.01
N MET A 83 -8.78 -7.88 2.36
CA MET A 83 -7.54 -7.21 2.00
C MET A 83 -6.85 -8.00 0.89
N ILE A 84 -6.67 -7.37 -0.26
CA ILE A 84 -6.18 -8.01 -1.48
C ILE A 84 -4.89 -7.33 -1.92
N PHE A 85 -3.91 -8.14 -2.28
CA PHE A 85 -2.69 -7.70 -2.95
C PHE A 85 -2.56 -8.44 -4.29
N SER A 86 -1.96 -7.77 -5.27
CA SER A 86 -1.54 -8.40 -6.51
C SER A 86 -0.13 -7.93 -6.86
N ASP A 87 0.69 -8.82 -7.36
CA ASP A 87 1.97 -8.44 -7.94
C ASP A 87 1.89 -8.45 -9.46
N TYR A 88 2.83 -7.75 -10.09
CA TYR A 88 2.99 -7.86 -11.52
C TYR A 88 3.29 -9.32 -11.90
N THR A 89 2.54 -9.84 -12.84
CA THR A 89 2.73 -11.16 -13.44
C THR A 89 2.45 -11.12 -14.94
N THR A 90 3.08 -12.01 -15.68
CA THR A 90 2.76 -12.28 -17.08
C THR A 90 1.76 -13.42 -17.26
N GLU A 91 1.38 -14.08 -16.16
CA GLU A 91 0.36 -15.11 -16.15
C GLU A 91 -1.03 -14.49 -16.22
N ASP A 92 -1.93 -15.12 -16.98
CA ASP A 92 -3.34 -14.74 -17.01
C ASP A 92 -4.04 -15.27 -15.77
N LEU A 93 -4.71 -14.37 -15.03
CA LEU A 93 -5.46 -14.69 -13.81
C LEU A 93 -6.94 -14.28 -13.96
N PRO A 94 -7.69 -14.83 -14.94
CA PRO A 94 -9.01 -14.33 -15.29
C PRO A 94 -10.05 -14.45 -14.18
N ASN A 95 -9.97 -15.47 -13.32
CA ASN A 95 -10.91 -15.61 -12.20
C ASN A 95 -10.57 -14.66 -11.04
N PHE A 96 -9.28 -14.48 -10.75
CA PHE A 96 -8.84 -13.48 -9.78
C PHE A 96 -9.18 -12.07 -10.24
N ASP A 97 -8.92 -11.74 -11.51
CA ASP A 97 -9.27 -10.45 -12.09
C ASP A 97 -10.79 -10.20 -12.05
N ALA A 98 -11.60 -11.24 -12.28
CA ALA A 98 -13.06 -11.13 -12.20
C ALA A 98 -13.56 -10.79 -10.78
N VAL A 99 -12.85 -11.19 -9.71
CA VAL A 99 -13.17 -10.73 -8.35
C VAL A 99 -12.97 -9.21 -8.23
N LEU A 100 -11.85 -8.70 -8.73
CA LEU A 100 -11.56 -7.25 -8.72
C LEU A 100 -12.55 -6.47 -9.59
N GLU A 101 -12.84 -6.97 -10.80
CA GLU A 101 -13.79 -6.37 -11.74
C GLU A 101 -15.21 -6.33 -11.19
N ASN A 102 -15.63 -7.33 -10.42
CA ASN A 102 -16.93 -7.33 -9.74
C ASN A 102 -17.10 -6.13 -8.80
N TYR A 103 -15.99 -5.57 -8.32
CA TYR A 103 -15.96 -4.39 -7.45
C TYR A 103 -15.42 -3.13 -8.15
N GLY A 104 -15.38 -3.15 -9.48
CA GLY A 104 -15.13 -1.98 -10.31
C GLY A 104 -13.69 -1.55 -10.46
N VAL A 105 -12.73 -2.45 -10.24
CA VAL A 105 -11.31 -2.17 -10.43
C VAL A 105 -10.63 -3.24 -11.30
N GLN A 106 -9.63 -2.82 -12.06
CA GLN A 106 -8.83 -3.68 -12.92
C GLN A 106 -7.35 -3.42 -12.70
N ARG A 107 -6.51 -4.43 -12.90
CA ARG A 107 -5.06 -4.27 -12.96
C ARG A 107 -4.67 -3.62 -14.29
N GLU A 108 -3.90 -2.54 -14.24
CA GLU A 108 -3.33 -1.93 -15.45
C GLU A 108 -2.14 -2.75 -15.96
N ALA A 109 -1.92 -2.75 -17.27
CA ALA A 109 -0.78 -3.46 -17.84
C ALA A 109 0.55 -2.80 -17.47
N GLY A 110 1.60 -3.60 -17.27
CA GLY A 110 2.96 -3.12 -17.00
C GLY A 110 3.24 -2.82 -15.53
N ILE A 111 4.38 -2.19 -15.29
CA ILE A 111 4.82 -1.69 -13.98
C ILE A 111 4.85 -0.17 -14.02
N VAL A 112 4.38 0.47 -12.97
CA VAL A 112 4.37 1.93 -12.86
C VAL A 112 5.74 2.46 -12.53
N PHE A 113 6.16 3.45 -13.32
CA PHE A 113 7.37 4.23 -13.16
C PHE A 113 7.00 5.68 -12.89
N GLU A 114 7.71 6.33 -12.00
CA GLU A 114 7.48 7.71 -11.64
C GLU A 114 8.43 8.65 -12.39
N GLY A 115 7.86 9.64 -13.08
CA GLY A 115 8.63 10.66 -13.79
C GLY A 115 9.04 11.84 -12.91
N ASP A 116 8.33 12.07 -11.80
CA ASP A 116 8.67 13.12 -10.83
C ASP A 116 9.63 12.58 -9.77
N ASN A 117 10.83 13.16 -9.71
CA ASN A 117 11.87 12.76 -8.76
C ASN A 117 11.55 13.03 -7.28
N GLN A 118 10.43 13.67 -6.98
CA GLN A 118 9.90 13.83 -5.61
C GLN A 118 9.06 12.62 -5.17
N HIS A 119 8.64 11.79 -6.11
CA HIS A 119 7.71 10.70 -5.92
C HIS A 119 8.33 9.29 -6.10
N TYR A 120 9.66 9.19 -6.13
CA TYR A 120 10.36 7.90 -6.07
C TYR A 120 11.62 7.98 -5.23
N ALA A 121 12.10 6.83 -4.76
CA ALA A 121 13.27 6.72 -3.90
C ALA A 121 14.45 6.04 -4.60
N MET A 122 15.67 6.19 -4.03
CA MET A 122 16.90 5.48 -4.41
C MET A 122 17.34 5.64 -5.89
N GLN A 123 16.90 6.67 -6.58
CA GLN A 123 17.11 6.87 -8.03
C GLN A 123 16.51 5.72 -8.88
N MET A 124 15.50 5.03 -8.35
CA MET A 124 14.79 3.95 -9.01
C MET A 124 13.33 4.37 -9.22
N PRO A 125 12.91 4.75 -10.44
CA PRO A 125 11.59 5.28 -10.70
C PRO A 125 10.44 4.30 -10.44
N TYR A 126 10.72 3.03 -10.24
CA TYR A 126 9.78 1.98 -9.84
C TYR A 126 9.77 1.72 -8.31
N TYR A 127 10.50 2.49 -7.51
CA TYR A 127 10.39 2.56 -6.05
C TYR A 127 9.56 3.78 -5.69
N LEU A 128 8.24 3.63 -5.81
CA LEU A 128 7.30 4.72 -5.75
C LEU A 128 7.10 5.25 -4.33
N VAL A 129 7.03 6.57 -4.20
CA VAL A 129 6.63 7.27 -2.97
C VAL A 129 5.35 8.04 -3.29
N PRO A 130 4.19 7.35 -3.32
CA PRO A 130 2.94 7.95 -3.74
C PRO A 130 2.41 8.96 -2.73
N THR A 131 1.47 9.78 -3.18
CA THR A 131 0.64 10.57 -2.29
C THR A 131 -0.32 9.64 -1.55
N ILE A 132 -0.38 9.75 -0.22
CA ILE A 132 -1.36 9.06 0.61
C ILE A 132 -2.57 9.98 0.74
N ASN A 133 -3.72 9.56 0.22
CA ASN A 133 -4.96 10.30 0.37
C ASN A 133 -5.64 9.93 1.69
N SER A 134 -6.28 10.91 2.33
CA SER A 134 -7.00 10.67 3.58
C SER A 134 -8.36 10.03 3.28
N THR A 135 -8.47 8.76 3.61
CA THR A 135 -9.71 7.95 3.58
C THR A 135 -9.92 7.36 4.96
N ASP A 136 -11.05 6.69 5.19
CA ASP A 136 -11.29 6.01 6.47
C ASP A 136 -10.25 4.91 6.76
N ALA A 137 -9.65 4.33 5.69
CA ALA A 137 -8.62 3.30 5.78
C ALA A 137 -7.17 3.84 5.89
N SER A 138 -6.95 5.18 5.91
CA SER A 138 -5.59 5.77 5.79
C SER A 138 -5.42 7.11 6.53
N SER A 139 -6.44 7.59 7.24
CA SER A 139 -6.47 8.92 7.86
C SER A 139 -5.42 9.11 8.97
N GLU A 140 -5.12 8.07 9.75
CA GLU A 140 -4.08 8.11 10.78
C GLU A 140 -2.67 8.15 10.18
N THR A 141 -2.43 7.38 9.11
CA THR A 141 -1.16 7.37 8.39
C THR A 141 -0.87 8.77 7.81
N VAL A 142 -1.89 9.42 7.22
CA VAL A 142 -1.78 10.79 6.73
C VAL A 142 -1.54 11.78 7.87
N SER A 143 -2.35 11.74 8.91
CA SER A 143 -2.25 12.67 10.04
C SER A 143 -0.94 12.50 10.83
N GLY A 144 -0.38 11.29 10.85
CA GLY A 144 0.92 10.97 11.44
C GLY A 144 2.10 11.45 10.60
N GLY A 145 1.87 11.89 9.36
CA GLY A 145 2.91 12.35 8.45
C GLY A 145 3.85 11.23 7.98
N TYR A 146 3.33 10.01 7.88
CA TYR A 146 4.09 8.87 7.39
C TYR A 146 4.26 8.93 5.86
N TYR A 147 5.36 8.36 5.41
CA TYR A 147 5.57 8.04 3.99
C TYR A 147 5.44 6.55 3.78
N VAL A 148 5.02 6.15 2.59
CA VAL A 148 4.99 4.75 2.16
C VAL A 148 5.90 4.56 0.95
N LEU A 149 6.45 3.38 0.81
CA LEU A 149 7.27 2.97 -0.33
C LEU A 149 6.61 1.77 -1.00
N VAL A 150 6.35 1.91 -2.29
CA VAL A 150 5.54 0.96 -3.06
C VAL A 150 6.34 0.49 -4.29
N PRO A 151 7.21 -0.52 -4.14
CA PRO A 151 8.04 -1.00 -5.24
C PRO A 151 7.26 -1.87 -6.21
N TYR A 152 7.59 -1.76 -7.51
CA TYR A 152 7.13 -2.64 -8.58
C TYR A 152 5.60 -2.78 -8.69
N ALA A 153 4.87 -1.71 -8.37
CA ALA A 153 3.41 -1.72 -8.42
C ALA A 153 2.88 -1.65 -9.86
N GLN A 154 1.73 -2.27 -10.07
CA GLN A 154 0.90 -2.01 -11.24
C GLN A 154 -0.01 -0.80 -10.99
N GLY A 155 -0.56 -0.20 -12.05
CA GLY A 155 -1.65 0.75 -11.89
C GLY A 155 -2.96 0.03 -11.58
N ILE A 156 -3.82 0.69 -10.82
CA ILE A 156 -5.22 0.27 -10.62
C ILE A 156 -6.11 1.18 -11.46
N LYS A 157 -6.89 0.59 -12.36
CA LYS A 157 -7.87 1.30 -13.18
C LYS A 157 -9.25 1.15 -12.59
N LYS A 158 -9.92 2.25 -12.34
CA LYS A 158 -11.36 2.24 -12.00
C LYS A 158 -12.18 2.06 -13.26
N MET A 159 -13.19 1.20 -13.21
CA MET A 159 -14.11 0.95 -14.32
C MET A 159 -15.19 2.01 -14.36
N ASP A 160 -15.66 2.34 -15.56
CA ASP A 160 -16.75 3.31 -15.74
C ASP A 160 -18.14 2.70 -15.43
N ASP A 161 -18.28 1.39 -15.61
CA ASP A 161 -19.54 0.65 -15.40
C ASP A 161 -19.47 -0.11 -14.07
N VAL A 162 -19.73 0.60 -12.99
CA VAL A 162 -19.75 0.08 -11.62
C VAL A 162 -21.14 0.23 -11.03
N ARG A 163 -21.57 -0.70 -10.20
CA ARG A 163 -22.85 -0.63 -9.48
C ARG A 163 -22.93 0.67 -8.66
N ASP A 164 -24.08 1.33 -8.65
CA ASP A 164 -24.31 2.58 -7.90
C ASP A 164 -24.11 2.42 -6.36
N THR A 165 -24.15 1.18 -5.87
CA THR A 165 -23.91 0.83 -4.46
C THR A 165 -22.44 0.80 -4.09
N VAL A 166 -21.53 0.73 -5.07
CA VAL A 166 -20.08 0.63 -4.89
C VAL A 166 -19.45 2.02 -4.89
N THR A 167 -18.65 2.28 -3.89
CA THR A 167 -17.81 3.50 -3.77
C THR A 167 -16.34 3.13 -3.75
N ILE A 168 -15.52 3.75 -4.60
CA ILE A 168 -14.08 3.49 -4.70
C ILE A 168 -13.30 4.76 -4.36
N ASN A 169 -12.54 4.71 -3.26
CA ASN A 169 -11.67 5.80 -2.84
C ASN A 169 -10.20 5.45 -3.06
N SER A 170 -9.44 6.38 -3.62
CA SER A 170 -7.99 6.21 -3.80
C SER A 170 -7.28 6.38 -2.46
N ILE A 171 -6.51 5.39 -2.04
CA ILE A 171 -5.63 5.46 -0.87
C ILE A 171 -4.25 5.99 -1.29
N LEU A 172 -3.67 5.40 -2.34
CA LEU A 172 -2.35 5.74 -2.84
C LEU A 172 -2.43 6.16 -4.30
N THR A 173 -1.88 7.32 -4.64
CA THR A 173 -1.85 7.84 -6.02
C THR A 173 -0.48 8.34 -6.41
N THR A 174 -0.10 8.11 -7.67
CA THR A 174 1.13 8.63 -8.27
C THR A 174 0.99 10.10 -8.66
N SER A 175 2.07 10.72 -9.11
CA SER A 175 2.01 12.02 -9.78
C SER A 175 1.46 11.90 -11.21
N ASP A 176 1.11 13.07 -11.80
CA ASP A 176 0.69 13.17 -13.22
C ASP A 176 1.83 12.83 -14.21
N GLN A 177 3.07 12.72 -13.74
CA GLN A 177 4.24 12.39 -14.55
C GLN A 177 4.54 10.90 -14.58
N ALA A 178 3.80 10.09 -13.81
CA ALA A 178 3.94 8.64 -13.81
C ALA A 178 3.51 8.03 -15.15
N TYR A 179 4.04 6.87 -15.45
CA TYR A 179 3.68 6.09 -16.64
C TYR A 179 3.79 4.59 -16.33
N SER A 180 2.94 3.78 -16.94
CA SER A 180 3.00 2.33 -16.83
C SER A 180 3.84 1.78 -17.97
N LYS A 181 4.99 1.20 -17.63
CA LYS A 181 5.92 0.63 -18.61
C LYS A 181 5.54 -0.80 -18.88
N THR A 182 5.17 -1.07 -20.14
CA THR A 182 4.73 -2.40 -20.60
C THR A 182 5.86 -3.25 -21.18
N ASP A 183 6.88 -2.62 -21.80
CA ASP A 183 8.09 -3.32 -22.23
C ASP A 183 9.18 -3.25 -21.15
N LEU A 184 9.18 -4.23 -20.27
CA LEU A 184 10.19 -4.34 -19.19
C LEU A 184 11.57 -4.84 -19.67
N ASN A 185 11.71 -5.21 -20.95
CA ASN A 185 13.00 -5.56 -21.55
C ASN A 185 13.70 -4.37 -22.22
N SER A 186 13.05 -3.21 -22.24
CA SER A 186 13.65 -1.99 -22.78
C SER A 186 14.85 -1.54 -21.96
N ASP A 187 15.91 -1.08 -22.65
CA ASP A 187 17.13 -0.56 -22.01
C ASP A 187 16.93 0.83 -21.37
N THR A 188 15.79 1.49 -21.62
CA THR A 188 15.48 2.81 -21.05
C THR A 188 14.47 2.73 -19.93
N LEU A 189 14.69 3.55 -18.89
CA LEU A 189 13.74 3.80 -17.82
C LEU A 189 12.81 5.01 -18.12
N GLU A 190 12.98 5.66 -19.28
CA GLU A 190 12.13 6.77 -19.68
C GLU A 190 10.84 6.25 -20.35
N LYS A 191 9.79 7.08 -20.33
CA LYS A 191 8.54 6.79 -21.01
C LYS A 191 8.75 6.62 -22.51
N GLU A 192 8.20 5.56 -23.07
CA GLU A 192 8.24 5.23 -24.50
C GLU A 192 6.85 5.32 -25.14
N ASP A 193 6.83 5.26 -26.47
CA ASP A 193 5.58 5.20 -27.22
C ASP A 193 4.86 3.87 -26.90
N GLY A 194 3.63 3.97 -26.38
CA GLY A 194 2.83 2.82 -25.95
C GLY A 194 2.73 2.66 -24.43
N ASP A 195 3.56 3.37 -23.66
CA ASP A 195 3.41 3.43 -22.21
C ASP A 195 2.21 4.32 -21.83
N GLU A 196 1.35 3.79 -20.99
CA GLU A 196 0.16 4.52 -20.49
C GLU A 196 0.62 5.68 -19.59
N ALA A 197 -0.09 6.82 -19.67
CA ALA A 197 0.21 7.97 -18.82
C ALA A 197 -0.62 7.94 -17.53
N GLY A 198 0.00 8.31 -16.40
CA GLY A 198 -0.68 8.50 -15.12
C GLY A 198 -1.57 9.76 -15.07
N PRO A 199 -2.13 10.09 -13.90
CA PRO A 199 -1.83 9.43 -12.62
C PRO A 199 -2.46 8.04 -12.48
N PHE A 200 -1.89 7.19 -11.62
CA PHE A 200 -2.40 5.85 -11.32
C PHE A 200 -2.76 5.76 -9.85
N ASP A 201 -3.82 5.03 -9.53
CA ASP A 201 -4.03 4.49 -8.19
C ASP A 201 -3.12 3.26 -8.00
N LEU A 202 -2.53 3.14 -6.80
CA LEU A 202 -1.70 2.01 -6.38
C LEU A 202 -2.30 1.29 -5.18
N GLY A 203 -3.29 1.90 -4.57
CA GLY A 203 -4.08 1.36 -3.47
C GLY A 203 -5.42 2.04 -3.41
N VAL A 204 -6.47 1.27 -3.21
CA VAL A 204 -7.86 1.75 -3.13
C VAL A 204 -8.59 1.09 -1.97
N SER A 205 -9.55 1.81 -1.38
CA SER A 205 -10.59 1.25 -0.53
C SER A 205 -11.91 1.25 -1.29
N ILE A 206 -12.64 0.14 -1.20
CA ILE A 206 -13.90 -0.07 -1.88
C ILE A 206 -14.93 -0.41 -0.81
N THR A 207 -16.06 0.25 -0.85
CA THR A 207 -17.22 -0.06 -0.01
C THR A 207 -18.43 -0.31 -0.87
N GLU A 208 -19.20 -1.33 -0.54
CA GLU A 208 -20.51 -1.56 -1.14
C GLU A 208 -21.57 -1.61 -0.06
N THR A 209 -22.51 -0.67 -0.13
CA THR A 209 -23.67 -0.65 0.79
C THR A 209 -24.69 -1.70 0.32
N LEU A 210 -24.96 -2.65 1.18
CA LEU A 210 -25.91 -3.73 0.95
C LEU A 210 -27.24 -3.46 1.67
N ASP A 211 -28.24 -4.31 1.43
CA ASP A 211 -29.49 -4.28 2.18
C ASP A 211 -29.23 -4.65 3.67
N ASP A 212 -30.13 -4.25 4.57
CA ASP A 212 -30.08 -4.55 6.01
C ASP A 212 -28.90 -3.93 6.78
N ASP A 213 -28.45 -2.73 6.38
CA ASP A 213 -27.33 -1.99 7.00
C ASP A 213 -25.99 -2.74 7.00
N LYS A 214 -25.82 -3.71 6.10
CA LYS A 214 -24.54 -4.39 5.88
C LYS A 214 -23.68 -3.62 4.89
N GLU A 215 -22.37 -3.75 5.04
CA GLU A 215 -21.40 -3.15 4.15
C GLU A 215 -20.28 -4.14 3.82
N THR A 216 -19.98 -4.27 2.55
CA THR A 216 -18.76 -4.94 2.07
C THR A 216 -17.63 -3.93 2.06
N GLN A 217 -16.47 -4.29 2.59
CA GLN A 217 -15.28 -3.46 2.59
C GLN A 217 -14.10 -4.21 1.99
N ILE A 218 -13.45 -3.60 1.00
CA ILE A 218 -12.26 -4.16 0.36
C ILE A 218 -11.16 -3.12 0.37
N VAL A 219 -9.95 -3.53 0.75
CA VAL A 219 -8.73 -2.75 0.51
C VAL A 219 -7.89 -3.53 -0.48
N TYR A 220 -7.54 -2.88 -1.58
CA TYR A 220 -6.72 -3.47 -2.63
C TYR A 220 -5.46 -2.65 -2.87
N TYR A 221 -4.30 -3.31 -2.80
CA TYR A 221 -2.98 -2.77 -3.13
C TYR A 221 -2.37 -3.53 -4.30
N SER A 222 -1.85 -2.82 -5.28
CA SER A 222 -1.32 -3.39 -6.53
C SER A 222 0.13 -3.90 -6.46
N THR A 223 0.62 -4.15 -5.27
CA THR A 223 1.87 -4.88 -5.00
C THR A 223 1.90 -5.38 -3.57
N SER A 224 2.38 -6.58 -3.34
CA SER A 224 2.66 -7.10 -1.99
C SER A 224 4.04 -6.69 -1.46
N ASN A 225 4.91 -6.16 -2.33
CA ASN A 225 6.26 -5.75 -1.93
C ASN A 225 6.27 -4.65 -0.87
N LEU A 226 5.16 -3.91 -0.73
CA LEU A 226 5.03 -2.93 0.36
C LEU A 226 4.99 -3.58 1.76
N MET A 227 4.72 -4.89 1.86
CA MET A 227 4.77 -5.65 3.11
C MET A 227 6.16 -6.16 3.47
N GLU A 228 7.13 -6.09 2.56
CA GLU A 228 8.47 -6.56 2.84
C GLU A 228 9.13 -5.76 3.98
N SER A 229 9.68 -6.45 4.98
CA SER A 229 10.34 -5.83 6.14
C SER A 229 11.42 -4.82 5.75
N GLN A 230 12.19 -5.08 4.69
CA GLN A 230 13.23 -4.16 4.22
C GLN A 230 12.63 -2.87 3.64
N VAL A 231 11.54 -2.99 2.88
CA VAL A 231 10.82 -1.85 2.30
C VAL A 231 10.20 -1.01 3.42
N ASN A 232 9.52 -1.65 4.37
CA ASN A 232 8.93 -0.99 5.53
C ASN A 232 9.96 -0.23 6.40
N GLN A 233 11.15 -0.80 6.59
CA GLN A 233 12.24 -0.13 7.32
C GLN A 233 12.71 1.16 6.62
N MET A 234 12.70 1.22 5.29
CA MET A 234 13.11 2.42 4.53
C MET A 234 12.19 3.61 4.79
N VAL A 235 10.92 3.37 5.10
CA VAL A 235 9.91 4.38 5.43
C VAL A 235 9.55 4.44 6.92
N SER A 236 10.43 3.88 7.75
CA SER A 236 10.29 3.93 9.22
C SER A 236 8.96 3.37 9.74
N GLY A 237 8.47 2.30 9.14
CA GLY A 237 7.24 1.63 9.53
C GLY A 237 5.97 2.20 8.88
N GLY A 238 6.08 3.10 7.91
CA GLY A 238 4.93 3.74 7.28
C GLY A 238 4.03 2.77 6.52
N ASN A 239 4.62 1.77 5.84
CA ASN A 239 3.85 0.74 5.13
C ASN A 239 3.05 -0.12 6.09
N GLU A 240 3.69 -0.61 7.15
CA GLU A 240 3.05 -1.38 8.21
C GLU A 240 1.90 -0.60 8.87
N LYS A 241 2.16 0.69 9.19
CA LYS A 241 1.12 1.56 9.76
C LYS A 241 -0.12 1.63 8.85
N LEU A 242 0.07 1.81 7.55
CA LEU A 242 -1.02 1.87 6.58
C LEU A 242 -1.80 0.54 6.50
N ILE A 243 -1.10 -0.60 6.46
CA ILE A 243 -1.73 -1.93 6.38
C ILE A 243 -2.56 -2.20 7.64
N ILE A 244 -1.98 -1.97 8.83
CA ILE A 244 -2.68 -2.21 10.10
C ILE A 244 -3.86 -1.27 10.27
N GLU A 245 -3.76 0.00 9.87
CA GLU A 245 -4.88 0.94 9.88
C GLU A 245 -6.00 0.47 8.96
N SER A 246 -5.68 0.04 7.74
CA SER A 246 -6.66 -0.50 6.79
C SER A 246 -7.35 -1.76 7.32
N LEU A 247 -6.63 -2.67 7.97
CA LEU A 247 -7.21 -3.86 8.62
C LEU A 247 -8.14 -3.48 9.77
N LYS A 248 -7.73 -2.54 10.63
CA LYS A 248 -8.57 -2.05 11.73
C LYS A 248 -9.86 -1.41 11.25
N TRP A 249 -9.78 -0.61 10.19
CA TRP A 249 -10.97 -0.04 9.57
C TRP A 249 -11.96 -1.10 9.10
N MET A 250 -11.48 -2.19 8.51
CA MET A 250 -12.33 -3.29 8.06
C MET A 250 -12.89 -4.14 9.21
N THR A 251 -12.14 -4.33 10.31
CA THR A 251 -12.50 -5.26 11.40
C THR A 251 -13.15 -4.57 12.60
N ASP A 252 -13.49 -3.27 12.50
CA ASP A 252 -14.09 -2.45 13.58
C ASP A 252 -13.33 -2.52 14.92
N THR A 253 -12.01 -2.75 14.86
CA THR A 253 -11.16 -2.86 16.06
C THR A 253 -10.72 -1.51 16.63
N GLU A 254 -11.16 -0.39 16.06
CA GLU A 254 -10.79 0.97 16.53
C GLU A 254 -11.21 1.26 17.96
N ASP A 255 -12.33 0.69 18.43
CA ASP A 255 -12.87 0.89 19.79
C ASP A 255 -12.24 -0.01 20.87
N SER A 256 -11.43 -1.00 20.48
CA SER A 256 -10.65 -1.76 21.46
C SER A 256 -9.55 -0.84 21.98
N ALA A 257 -9.78 -0.22 23.14
CA ALA A 257 -8.82 0.62 23.86
C ALA A 257 -7.55 -0.19 24.20
N THR A 258 -6.80 -0.54 23.18
CA THR A 258 -5.46 -1.06 23.35
C THR A 258 -4.62 0.10 23.86
N VAL A 259 -4.22 0.03 25.12
CA VAL A 259 -3.08 0.78 25.61
C VAL A 259 -1.88 0.26 24.81
N SER A 260 -1.68 0.85 23.62
CA SER A 260 -0.47 0.65 22.86
C SER A 260 0.68 1.11 23.75
N ILE A 261 1.33 0.17 24.39
CA ILE A 261 2.66 0.42 24.98
C ILE A 261 3.57 0.40 23.77
N PRO A 262 4.07 1.56 23.30
CA PRO A 262 4.96 1.56 22.16
C PRO A 262 6.15 0.69 22.49
N SER A 263 6.26 -0.46 21.83
CA SER A 263 7.47 -1.27 21.93
C SER A 263 8.60 -0.38 21.44
N LYS A 264 9.61 -0.18 22.28
CA LYS A 264 10.80 0.55 21.89
C LYS A 264 11.51 -0.32 20.86
N SER A 265 11.16 -0.18 19.59
CA SER A 265 11.88 -0.87 18.54
C SER A 265 13.31 -0.37 18.57
N LEU A 266 14.25 -1.30 18.71
CA LEU A 266 15.68 -1.03 18.53
C LEU A 266 16.04 -0.93 17.04
N SER A 267 15.03 -0.85 16.17
CA SER A 267 15.20 -0.68 14.75
C SER A 267 15.81 0.69 14.47
N VAL A 268 16.87 0.68 13.70
CA VAL A 268 17.48 1.90 13.19
C VAL A 268 16.47 2.54 12.24
N SER A 269 15.92 3.69 12.61
CA SER A 269 15.08 4.44 11.69
C SER A 269 15.94 4.98 10.54
N TYR A 270 15.61 4.61 9.33
CA TYR A 270 16.21 5.18 8.13
C TYR A 270 15.43 6.41 7.71
N LEU A 271 16.13 7.49 7.46
CA LEU A 271 15.51 8.67 6.87
C LEU A 271 15.34 8.41 5.37
N THR A 272 14.11 8.23 4.91
CA THR A 272 13.81 8.14 3.49
C THR A 272 13.84 9.55 2.91
N LEU A 273 14.84 9.83 2.08
CA LEU A 273 14.96 11.09 1.36
C LEU A 273 14.67 10.82 -0.11
N THR A 274 13.78 11.61 -0.68
CA THR A 274 13.67 11.68 -2.14
C THR A 274 14.95 12.29 -2.72
N ASP A 275 15.23 12.04 -4.00
CA ASP A 275 16.41 12.63 -4.65
C ASP A 275 16.37 14.17 -4.62
N TYR A 276 15.17 14.74 -4.66
CA TYR A 276 14.96 16.17 -4.52
C TYR A 276 15.39 16.67 -3.13
N ASP A 277 14.96 16.02 -2.06
CA ASP A 277 15.36 16.39 -0.70
C ASP A 277 16.86 16.27 -0.51
N ALA A 278 17.45 15.19 -1.02
CA ALA A 278 18.89 14.99 -0.99
C ALA A 278 19.66 16.08 -1.75
N ALA A 279 19.17 16.47 -2.93
CA ALA A 279 19.75 17.56 -3.72
C ALA A 279 19.59 18.92 -3.01
N PHE A 280 18.41 19.21 -2.46
CA PHE A 280 18.15 20.43 -1.71
C PHE A 280 19.10 20.57 -0.50
N TRP A 281 19.23 19.54 0.31
CA TRP A 281 20.11 19.57 1.47
C TRP A 281 21.58 19.63 1.10
N LYS A 282 22.01 18.99 -0.01
CA LYS A 282 23.38 19.16 -0.56
C LYS A 282 23.68 20.61 -0.89
N ILE A 283 22.77 21.31 -1.59
CA ILE A 283 22.93 22.72 -1.93
C ILE A 283 23.00 23.59 -0.67
N CYS A 284 22.12 23.36 0.29
CA CYS A 284 22.11 24.10 1.56
C CYS A 284 23.40 23.94 2.35
N THR A 285 23.85 22.69 2.53
CA THR A 285 25.01 22.40 3.42
C THR A 285 26.35 22.68 2.77
N ILE A 286 26.51 22.37 1.48
CA ILE A 286 27.79 22.50 0.76
C ILE A 286 27.93 23.89 0.12
N GLY A 287 26.81 24.49 -0.31
CA GLY A 287 26.82 25.79 -1.01
C GLY A 287 26.47 26.97 -0.11
N LEU A 288 25.24 27.01 0.40
CA LEU A 288 24.71 28.20 1.07
C LEU A 288 25.41 28.52 2.40
N ILE A 289 25.61 27.51 3.24
CA ILE A 289 26.22 27.72 4.57
C ILE A 289 27.68 28.17 4.45
N PRO A 290 28.57 27.49 3.70
CA PRO A 290 29.93 27.96 3.52
C PRO A 290 30.01 29.29 2.80
N GLY A 291 29.17 29.52 1.79
CA GLY A 291 29.07 30.80 1.06
C GLY A 291 28.72 31.95 1.98
N PHE A 292 27.78 31.78 2.89
CA PHE A 292 27.44 32.79 3.89
C PHE A 292 28.64 33.17 4.77
N PHE A 293 29.38 32.19 5.28
CA PHE A 293 30.57 32.47 6.11
C PHE A 293 31.68 33.17 5.31
N LEU A 294 31.86 32.83 4.03
CA LEU A 294 32.83 33.52 3.18
C LEU A 294 32.44 35.00 2.98
N VAL A 295 31.15 35.27 2.69
CA VAL A 295 30.66 36.66 2.51
C VAL A 295 30.85 37.46 3.80
N VAL A 296 30.49 36.91 4.95
CA VAL A 296 30.68 37.54 6.27
C VAL A 296 32.16 37.79 6.53
N GLY A 297 33.02 36.79 6.26
CA GLY A 297 34.47 36.91 6.43
C GLY A 297 35.08 38.04 5.58
N VAL A 298 34.70 38.14 4.30
CA VAL A 298 35.13 39.20 3.40
C VAL A 298 34.63 40.56 3.88
N ALA A 299 33.37 40.65 4.31
CA ALA A 299 32.81 41.92 4.83
C ALA A 299 33.56 42.41 6.08
N VAL A 300 33.86 41.52 7.02
CA VAL A 300 34.64 41.83 8.23
C VAL A 300 36.07 42.25 7.85
N TRP A 301 36.71 41.53 6.93
CA TRP A 301 38.05 41.86 6.45
C TRP A 301 38.09 43.25 5.80
N MET A 302 37.13 43.56 4.91
CA MET A 302 37.02 44.89 4.27
C MET A 302 36.81 45.99 5.30
N LYS A 303 35.96 45.74 6.33
CA LYS A 303 35.73 46.75 7.39
C LYS A 303 37.00 47.00 8.20
N ARG A 304 37.77 45.97 8.53
CA ARG A 304 39.04 46.11 9.27
C ARG A 304 40.16 46.80 8.45
N ARG A 305 40.13 46.65 7.12
CA ARG A 305 41.14 47.30 6.25
C ARG A 305 40.88 48.79 6.04
N LYS A 306 39.65 49.24 6.28
CA LYS A 306 39.27 50.66 6.15
C LYS A 306 39.34 51.44 7.48
N ALA A 307 39.54 50.76 8.59
CA ALA A 307 39.83 51.33 9.90
C ALA A 307 41.35 51.38 10.12
#